data_028567f8c2dcbae34c37257ca7642c64
#
_entry.id   028567f8c2dcbae34c37257ca7642c64
#
_cell.length_a   1.000
_cell.length_b   1.000
_cell.length_c   1.000
_cell.angle_alpha   90.00
_cell.angle_beta   90.00
_cell.angle_gamma   90.00
#
_symmetry.space_group_name_H-M   'P 1'
#
loop_
_entity.id
_entity.type
_entity.pdbx_description
1 polymer ?
#
loop_
_entity_poly.entity_id
_entity_poly.type
_entity_poly.pdbx_seq_one_letter_code
_entity_poly.pdbx_strand_id
1 'polypeptide(L)'
;MTMLKMPEFEIGGSITIQKTVTEDDIASNYGNSELDRLFATPSLVALMISASTKLIDEKLDEGLVTIGKEIHLIHEKPTLLGQTITITVTVKERHENTLKLEMIAFDEIGIIGRGSFERVIVSKKALMRKVYAREAMLEIRF
;
A
#
# COMPACT_ATOMS: atom_id res chain seq x y z
N MET A 1 -28.05 -17.45 -0.58
CA MET A 1 -26.62 -17.11 -0.69
C MET A 1 -26.47 -15.61 -0.87
N THR A 2 -25.74 -14.98 0.03
CA THR A 2 -25.56 -13.54 -0.01
C THR A 2 -24.44 -13.19 -1.00
N MET A 3 -24.76 -12.43 -2.02
CA MET A 3 -23.74 -11.92 -2.93
C MET A 3 -23.02 -10.74 -2.27
N LEU A 4 -21.69 -10.75 -2.34
CA LEU A 4 -20.88 -9.64 -1.89
C LEU A 4 -21.09 -8.46 -2.85
N LYS A 5 -21.44 -7.31 -2.29
CA LYS A 5 -21.60 -6.09 -3.08
C LYS A 5 -20.24 -5.41 -3.26
N MET A 6 -19.98 -4.98 -4.48
CA MET A 6 -18.86 -4.09 -4.75
C MET A 6 -19.23 -2.69 -4.26
N PRO A 7 -18.52 -2.14 -3.27
CA PRO A 7 -18.83 -0.82 -2.76
C PRO A 7 -18.55 0.25 -3.80
N GLU A 8 -19.26 1.37 -3.67
CA GLU A 8 -18.94 2.57 -4.41
C GLU A 8 -17.95 3.38 -3.58
N PHE A 9 -16.87 3.80 -4.22
CA PHE A 9 -15.89 4.69 -3.61
C PHE A 9 -16.01 6.07 -4.22
N GLU A 10 -15.96 7.06 -3.36
CA GLU A 10 -15.96 8.44 -3.81
C GLU A 10 -14.62 8.75 -4.48
N ILE A 11 -14.66 9.12 -5.76
CA ILE A 11 -13.48 9.61 -6.46
C ILE A 11 -13.07 10.94 -5.82
N GLY A 12 -11.78 11.05 -5.48
CA GLY A 12 -11.26 12.17 -4.71
C GLY A 12 -11.26 11.94 -3.20
N GLY A 13 -11.88 10.86 -2.72
CA GLY A 13 -11.80 10.47 -1.31
C GLY A 13 -10.35 10.21 -0.92
N SER A 14 -9.95 10.69 0.25
CA SER A 14 -8.56 10.59 0.69
C SER A 14 -8.44 10.29 2.17
N ILE A 15 -7.24 9.87 2.56
CA ILE A 15 -6.83 9.69 3.94
C ILE A 15 -5.43 10.25 4.14
N THR A 16 -5.20 10.83 5.30
CA THR A 16 -3.87 11.28 5.69
C THR A 16 -3.46 10.55 6.96
N ILE A 17 -2.28 9.96 6.95
CA ILE A 17 -1.69 9.30 8.11
C ILE A 17 -0.31 9.86 8.39
N GLN A 18 0.13 9.73 9.63
CA GLN A 18 1.45 10.18 10.07
C GLN A 18 2.18 9.05 10.79
N LYS A 19 3.50 9.05 10.66
CA LYS A 19 4.37 8.13 11.36
C LYS A 19 5.71 8.80 11.65
N THR A 20 6.19 8.66 12.89
CA THR A 20 7.56 9.03 13.22
C THR A 20 8.50 7.96 12.70
N VAL A 21 9.59 8.36 12.04
CA VAL A 21 10.61 7.43 11.54
C VAL A 21 11.35 6.83 12.74
N THR A 22 11.27 5.51 12.87
CA THR A 22 11.94 4.74 13.92
C THR A 22 13.02 3.85 13.32
N GLU A 23 13.74 3.13 14.18
CA GLU A 23 14.78 2.18 13.75
C GLU A 23 14.23 1.02 12.90
N ASP A 24 12.92 0.76 12.96
CA ASP A 24 12.27 -0.23 12.10
C ASP A 24 12.12 0.24 10.66
N ASP A 25 12.27 1.54 10.41
CA ASP A 25 11.95 2.17 9.13
C ASP A 25 13.18 2.58 8.32
N ILE A 26 14.38 2.27 8.78
CA ILE A 26 15.62 2.82 8.21
C ILE A 26 16.23 1.93 7.11
N ALA A 27 16.98 2.56 6.22
CA ALA A 27 17.54 1.93 5.03
C ALA A 27 18.52 0.79 5.34
N SER A 28 19.20 0.84 6.49
CA SER A 28 20.13 -0.21 6.89
C SER A 28 19.45 -1.57 7.09
N ASN A 29 18.15 -1.61 7.36
CA ASN A 29 17.38 -2.85 7.47
C ASN A 29 17.22 -3.55 6.11
N TYR A 30 17.53 -2.85 5.02
CA TYR A 30 17.29 -3.32 3.65
C TYR A 30 18.59 -3.45 2.83
N GLY A 31 19.69 -3.72 3.51
CA GLY A 31 20.96 -4.10 2.87
C GLY A 31 22.03 -3.01 2.78
N ASN A 32 21.74 -1.77 3.18
CA ASN A 32 22.76 -0.72 3.19
C ASN A 32 23.08 -0.29 4.62
N SER A 33 24.04 -0.99 5.23
CA SER A 33 24.41 -0.81 6.64
C SER A 33 24.94 0.58 7.00
N GLU A 34 25.36 1.36 5.99
CA GLU A 34 25.85 2.73 6.22
C GLU A 34 24.72 3.76 6.34
N LEU A 35 23.51 3.40 5.91
CA LEU A 35 22.35 4.30 5.93
C LEU A 35 21.44 3.98 7.10
N ASP A 36 21.97 4.01 8.29
CA ASP A 36 21.29 3.65 9.53
C ASP A 36 20.42 4.78 10.13
N ARG A 37 20.39 5.93 9.46
CA ARG A 37 19.62 7.09 9.92
C ARG A 37 18.61 7.60 8.91
N LEU A 38 18.47 6.95 7.77
CA LEU A 38 17.61 7.43 6.69
C LEU A 38 16.36 6.56 6.56
N PHE A 39 15.24 7.23 6.38
CA PHE A 39 13.95 6.58 6.11
C PHE A 39 14.02 5.78 4.81
N ALA A 40 13.72 4.50 4.90
CA ALA A 40 13.87 3.57 3.78
C ALA A 40 12.72 3.69 2.77
N THR A 41 13.04 3.52 1.49
CA THR A 41 12.02 3.44 0.43
C THR A 41 11.00 2.33 0.66
N PRO A 42 11.39 1.10 1.04
CA PRO A 42 10.40 0.07 1.39
C PRO A 42 9.45 0.47 2.52
N SER A 43 9.93 1.25 3.48
CA SER A 43 9.09 1.75 4.58
C SER A 43 8.07 2.77 4.09
N LEU A 44 8.42 3.58 3.09
CA LEU A 44 7.48 4.49 2.45
C LEU A 44 6.38 3.71 1.71
N VAL A 45 6.74 2.65 1.00
CA VAL A 45 5.76 1.75 0.36
C VAL A 45 4.84 1.13 1.39
N ALA A 46 5.37 0.67 2.51
CA ALA A 46 4.57 0.10 3.60
C ALA A 46 3.53 1.10 4.12
N LEU A 47 3.90 2.38 4.26
CA LEU A 47 2.96 3.43 4.66
C LEU A 47 1.88 3.67 3.60
N MET A 48 2.23 3.64 2.31
CA MET A 48 1.24 3.74 1.23
C MET A 48 0.19 2.62 1.34
N ILE A 49 0.65 1.39 1.54
CA ILE A 49 -0.22 0.23 1.66
C ILE A 49 -1.10 0.36 2.90
N SER A 50 -0.51 0.73 4.02
CA SER A 50 -1.25 0.93 5.28
C SER A 50 -2.34 1.99 5.13
N ALA A 51 -2.02 3.12 4.51
CA ALA A 51 -2.99 4.18 4.25
C ALA A 51 -4.12 3.72 3.33
N SER A 52 -3.79 2.97 2.27
CA SER A 52 -4.80 2.45 1.34
C SER A 52 -5.74 1.46 2.01
N THR A 53 -5.22 0.62 2.89
CA THR A 53 -6.04 -0.33 3.65
C THR A 53 -7.06 0.41 4.52
N LYS A 54 -6.64 1.47 5.19
CA LYS A 54 -7.54 2.30 5.99
C LYS A 54 -8.57 3.03 5.15
N LEU A 55 -8.18 3.49 3.96
CA LEU A 55 -9.06 4.22 3.05
C LEU A 55 -10.10 3.30 2.40
N ILE A 56 -9.73 2.08 2.06
CA ILE A 56 -10.54 1.18 1.22
C ILE A 56 -11.04 -0.03 2.00
N ASP A 57 -10.14 -0.88 2.49
CA ASP A 57 -10.48 -2.20 3.03
C ASP A 57 -11.41 -2.14 4.23
N GLU A 58 -11.27 -1.15 5.07
CA GLU A 58 -12.13 -0.95 6.24
C GLU A 58 -13.60 -0.65 5.87
N LYS A 59 -13.85 -0.23 4.62
CA LYS A 59 -15.17 0.06 4.09
C LYS A 59 -15.78 -1.08 3.28
N LEU A 60 -15.01 -2.15 3.06
CA LEU A 60 -15.47 -3.30 2.29
C LEU A 60 -16.35 -4.21 3.13
N ASP A 61 -17.28 -4.89 2.45
CA ASP A 61 -18.06 -5.96 3.08
C ASP A 61 -17.12 -7.07 3.54
N GLU A 62 -17.52 -7.78 4.59
CA GLU A 62 -16.78 -8.94 5.08
C GLU A 62 -16.55 -9.94 3.95
N GLY A 63 -15.32 -10.42 3.85
CA GLY A 63 -14.93 -11.35 2.80
C GLY A 63 -14.32 -10.70 1.57
N LEU A 64 -14.38 -9.37 1.45
CA LEU A 64 -13.68 -8.61 0.41
C LEU A 64 -12.41 -7.98 0.97
N VAL A 65 -11.35 -8.00 0.18
CA VAL A 65 -10.08 -7.35 0.49
C VAL A 65 -9.51 -6.72 -0.78
N THR A 66 -8.53 -5.83 -0.63
CA THR A 66 -7.76 -5.40 -1.79
C THR A 66 -6.38 -6.04 -1.78
N ILE A 67 -5.86 -6.31 -2.96
CA ILE A 67 -4.48 -6.75 -3.16
C ILE A 67 -3.76 -5.78 -4.08
N GLY A 68 -2.45 -5.66 -3.88
CA GLY A 68 -1.61 -4.83 -4.74
C GLY A 68 -1.43 -5.46 -6.11
N LYS A 69 -1.47 -4.63 -7.14
CA LYS A 69 -1.26 -5.04 -8.53
C LYS A 69 -0.05 -4.34 -9.14
N GLU A 70 0.07 -3.05 -8.94
CA GLU A 70 1.11 -2.25 -9.55
C GLU A 70 1.44 -1.06 -8.65
N ILE A 71 2.72 -0.74 -8.53
CA ILE A 71 3.21 0.39 -7.74
C ILE A 71 4.27 1.14 -8.53
N HIS A 72 4.11 2.47 -8.58
CA HIS A 72 5.11 3.40 -9.06
C HIS A 72 5.42 4.37 -7.94
N LEU A 73 6.68 4.50 -7.58
CA LEU A 73 7.11 5.39 -6.51
C LEU A 73 8.35 6.17 -6.92
N ILE A 74 8.32 7.46 -6.66
CA ILE A 74 9.49 8.33 -6.74
C ILE A 74 9.76 8.82 -5.32
N HIS A 75 10.87 8.38 -4.74
CA HIS A 75 11.33 8.80 -3.42
C HIS A 75 12.43 9.83 -3.63
N GLU A 76 12.07 11.11 -3.64
CA GLU A 76 12.92 12.20 -4.12
C GLU A 76 13.88 12.73 -3.06
N LYS A 77 13.48 12.74 -1.79
CA LYS A 77 14.25 13.36 -0.72
C LYS A 77 14.44 12.40 0.44
N PRO A 78 15.64 12.34 1.01
CA PRO A 78 15.88 11.55 2.21
C PRO A 78 15.33 12.25 3.46
N THR A 79 14.91 11.46 4.43
CA THR A 79 14.41 11.94 5.72
C THR A 79 15.17 11.26 6.85
N LEU A 80 15.56 12.01 7.85
CA LEU A 80 16.29 11.48 9.00
C LEU A 80 15.39 10.76 9.99
N LEU A 81 15.97 9.77 10.64
CA LEU A 81 15.42 9.12 11.82
C LEU A 81 14.91 10.17 12.82
N GLY A 82 13.71 9.99 13.32
CA GLY A 82 13.07 10.89 14.30
C GLY A 82 12.13 11.92 13.71
N GLN A 83 12.20 12.20 12.41
CA GLN A 83 11.23 13.09 11.76
C GLN A 83 9.88 12.40 11.57
N THR A 84 8.84 13.20 11.40
CA THR A 84 7.49 12.71 11.13
C THR A 84 7.23 12.69 9.62
N ILE A 85 6.81 11.55 9.12
CA ILE A 85 6.33 11.38 7.75
C ILE A 85 4.82 11.55 7.74
N THR A 86 4.31 12.38 6.84
CA THR A 86 2.89 12.55 6.58
C THR A 86 2.59 12.07 5.17
N ILE A 87 1.63 11.17 5.04
CA ILE A 87 1.25 10.59 3.75
C ILE A 87 -0.23 10.84 3.50
N THR A 88 -0.57 11.31 2.30
CA THR A 88 -1.96 11.42 1.85
C THR A 88 -2.17 10.51 0.65
N VAL A 89 -3.16 9.62 0.76
CA VAL A 89 -3.56 8.71 -0.33
C VAL A 89 -4.95 9.10 -0.79
N THR A 90 -5.13 9.20 -2.10
CA THR A 90 -6.37 9.65 -2.74
C THR A 90 -6.81 8.63 -3.79
N VAL A 91 -8.12 8.32 -3.82
CA VAL A 91 -8.71 7.50 -4.89
C VAL A 91 -8.89 8.36 -6.12
N LYS A 92 -8.23 8.01 -7.22
CA LYS A 92 -8.28 8.77 -8.49
C LYS A 92 -9.25 8.20 -9.49
N GLU A 93 -9.28 6.90 -9.65
CA GLU A 93 -10.14 6.23 -10.63
C GLU A 93 -10.57 4.87 -10.12
N ARG A 94 -11.67 4.40 -10.66
CA ARG A 94 -12.14 3.05 -10.47
C ARG A 94 -12.61 2.47 -11.79
N HIS A 95 -12.13 1.28 -12.12
CA HIS A 95 -12.58 0.48 -13.26
C HIS A 95 -12.95 -0.90 -12.76
N GLU A 96 -14.25 -1.17 -12.67
CA GLU A 96 -14.76 -2.44 -12.11
C GLU A 96 -14.23 -2.67 -10.69
N ASN A 97 -13.38 -3.68 -10.52
CA ASN A 97 -12.77 -4.02 -9.23
C ASN A 97 -11.36 -3.45 -9.03
N THR A 98 -10.87 -2.67 -9.98
CA THR A 98 -9.54 -2.04 -9.90
C THR A 98 -9.66 -0.59 -9.45
N LEU A 99 -8.89 -0.23 -8.44
CA LEU A 99 -8.79 1.13 -7.92
C LEU A 99 -7.42 1.70 -8.22
N LYS A 100 -7.39 2.90 -8.80
CA LYS A 100 -6.16 3.68 -8.97
C LYS A 100 -6.06 4.71 -7.88
N LEU A 101 -4.93 4.71 -7.20
CA LEU A 101 -4.66 5.56 -6.05
C LEU A 101 -3.42 6.39 -6.32
N GLU A 102 -3.39 7.60 -5.77
CA GLU A 102 -2.20 8.44 -5.77
C GLU A 102 -1.79 8.75 -4.34
N MET A 103 -0.49 8.93 -4.14
CA MET A 103 0.10 9.24 -2.86
C MET A 103 1.05 10.42 -2.96
N ILE A 104 1.01 11.28 -1.95
CA ILE A 104 2.02 12.31 -1.72
C ILE A 104 2.54 12.14 -0.30
N ALA A 105 3.85 12.16 -0.16
CA ALA A 105 4.51 12.03 1.13
C ALA A 105 5.33 13.28 1.46
N PHE A 106 5.26 13.68 2.72
CA PHE A 106 5.97 14.83 3.27
C PHE A 106 6.79 14.40 4.50
N ASP A 107 7.92 15.02 4.71
CA ASP A 107 8.53 15.07 6.03
C ASP A 107 8.29 16.47 6.64
N GLU A 108 9.03 16.82 7.70
CA GLU A 108 8.86 18.11 8.37
C GLU A 108 9.40 19.29 7.55
N ILE A 109 10.11 19.03 6.46
CA ILE A 109 10.71 20.05 5.60
C ILE A 109 9.85 20.29 4.36
N GLY A 110 9.29 19.22 3.77
CA GLY A 110 8.50 19.33 2.54
C GLY A 110 8.23 17.99 1.90
N ILE A 111 7.89 18.01 0.61
CA ILE A 111 7.58 16.80 -0.15
C ILE A 111 8.83 15.94 -0.28
N ILE A 112 8.70 14.65 0.07
CA ILE A 112 9.79 13.67 -0.07
C ILE A 112 9.53 12.66 -1.18
N GLY A 113 8.28 12.49 -1.59
CA GLY A 113 7.96 11.51 -2.62
C GLY A 113 6.54 11.58 -3.11
N ARG A 114 6.33 10.91 -4.25
CA ARG A 114 5.04 10.78 -4.92
C ARG A 114 4.90 9.36 -5.44
N GLY A 115 3.69 8.88 -5.49
CA GLY A 115 3.45 7.56 -6.01
C GLY A 115 2.06 7.39 -6.59
N SER A 116 1.93 6.35 -7.41
CA SER A 116 0.64 5.88 -7.89
C SER A 116 0.62 4.36 -7.76
N PHE A 117 -0.53 3.82 -7.47
CA PHE A 117 -0.64 2.37 -7.36
C PHE A 117 -2.06 1.89 -7.66
N GLU A 118 -2.12 0.66 -8.10
CA GLU A 118 -3.38 -0.01 -8.35
C GLU A 118 -3.60 -1.10 -7.32
N ARG A 119 -4.82 -1.18 -6.83
CA ARG A 119 -5.27 -2.24 -5.96
C ARG A 119 -6.53 -2.86 -6.55
N VAL A 120 -6.67 -4.16 -6.37
CA VAL A 120 -7.81 -4.91 -6.91
C VAL A 120 -8.64 -5.42 -5.76
N ILE A 121 -9.94 -5.16 -5.80
CA ILE A 121 -10.90 -5.70 -4.83
C ILE A 121 -11.20 -7.14 -5.22
N VAL A 122 -10.98 -8.06 -4.30
CA VAL A 122 -11.18 -9.49 -4.54
C VAL A 122 -11.89 -10.14 -3.35
N SER A 123 -12.55 -11.27 -3.63
CA SER A 123 -13.01 -12.17 -2.57
C SER A 123 -11.80 -12.88 -1.98
N LYS A 124 -11.59 -12.75 -0.67
CA LYS A 124 -10.52 -13.44 0.04
C LYS A 124 -10.58 -14.95 -0.19
N LYS A 125 -11.78 -15.50 -0.12
CA LYS A 125 -12.00 -16.95 -0.30
C LYS A 125 -11.62 -17.41 -1.71
N ALA A 126 -12.03 -16.65 -2.74
CA ALA A 126 -11.68 -16.95 -4.12
C ALA A 126 -10.17 -16.80 -4.39
N LEU A 127 -9.56 -15.76 -3.81
CA LEU A 127 -8.13 -15.53 -3.89
C LEU A 127 -7.35 -16.71 -3.30
N MET A 128 -7.72 -17.15 -2.11
CA MET A 128 -7.01 -18.24 -1.43
C MET A 128 -7.17 -19.56 -2.17
N ARG A 129 -8.32 -19.81 -2.81
CA ARG A 129 -8.48 -20.99 -3.66
C ARG A 129 -7.48 -21.00 -4.82
N LYS A 130 -7.29 -19.86 -5.47
CA LYS A 130 -6.32 -19.72 -6.57
C LYS A 130 -4.88 -19.91 -6.08
N VAL A 131 -4.56 -19.39 -4.90
CA VAL A 131 -3.24 -19.51 -4.31
C VAL A 131 -2.91 -20.98 -4.00
N TYR A 132 -3.84 -21.70 -3.38
CA TYR A 132 -3.64 -23.12 -3.07
C TYR A 132 -3.59 -23.97 -4.33
N ALA A 133 -4.40 -23.66 -5.34
CA ALA A 133 -4.35 -24.35 -6.63
C ALA A 133 -2.99 -24.14 -7.32
N ARG A 134 -2.44 -22.95 -7.23
CA ARG A 134 -1.12 -22.65 -7.78
C ARG A 134 -0.01 -23.38 -7.02
N GLU A 135 -0.08 -23.41 -5.69
CA GLU A 135 0.89 -24.12 -4.86
C GLU A 135 0.89 -25.62 -5.17
N ALA A 136 -0.28 -26.22 -5.39
CA ALA A 136 -0.41 -27.64 -5.74
C ALA A 136 0.33 -28.00 -7.03
N MET A 137 0.59 -27.03 -7.91
CA MET A 137 1.38 -27.25 -9.13
C MET A 137 2.82 -27.63 -8.83
N LEU A 138 3.33 -27.36 -7.64
CA LEU A 138 4.68 -27.76 -7.23
C LEU A 138 4.81 -29.28 -7.15
N GLU A 139 3.75 -29.99 -6.79
CA GLU A 139 3.75 -31.46 -6.71
C GLU A 139 3.75 -32.12 -8.08
N ILE A 140 3.24 -31.45 -9.10
CA ILE A 140 3.12 -31.98 -10.47
C ILE A 140 4.47 -31.94 -11.20
N ARG A 141 5.42 -31.15 -10.73
CA ARG A 141 6.73 -30.96 -11.38
C ARG A 141 7.74 -32.10 -11.11
N PHE A 142 7.41 -33.01 -10.22
CA PHE A 142 8.32 -34.08 -9.81
C PHE A 142 7.82 -35.43 -10.25
#